data_e10dc89f5c633ecf9b5fba257a2382e4
#
_entry.id   e10dc89f5c633ecf9b5fba257a2382e4
#
_cell.length_a   1.000
_cell.length_b   1.000
_cell.length_c   1.000
_cell.angle_alpha   90.00
_cell.angle_beta   90.00
_cell.angle_gamma   90.00
#
_symmetry.space_group_name_H-M   'P 1'
#
loop_
_entity.id
_entity.type
_entity.pdbx_description
1 polymer ?
#
loop_
_entity_poly.entity_id
_entity_poly.type
_entity_poly.pdbx_seq_one_letter_code
_entity_poly.pdbx_strand_id
1 'polypeptide(L)'
;MIKNIWNKPIKRFTLIVLVSCILSFILYGPFLYQFITKGIVFSGSGDGFRQMMPFQMHLYEHFTSLKGFYDASFGLGGDYVKSLAYYYSLSPLMWINFSMIWILEQTINVNPHDISFWTINQLIMAYVRSVITFIFSFYLFSYLRLKPAPMF
;
A
#
# COMPACT_ATOMS: atom_id res chain seq x y z
N MET A 1 35.76 5.25 -3.67
CA MET A 1 34.57 6.16 -3.54
C MET A 1 33.40 5.52 -2.78
N ILE A 2 33.08 4.25 -2.95
CA ILE A 2 31.96 3.53 -2.29
C ILE A 2 32.16 3.39 -0.77
N LYS A 3 33.37 3.14 -0.26
CA LYS A 3 33.63 3.00 1.20
C LYS A 3 33.23 4.21 2.04
N ASN A 4 33.21 5.43 1.47
CA ASN A 4 32.88 6.66 2.21
C ASN A 4 31.37 6.88 2.41
N ILE A 5 30.51 6.19 1.64
CA ILE A 5 29.04 6.34 1.75
C ILE A 5 28.52 5.53 2.94
N TRP A 6 29.14 4.37 3.22
CA TRP A 6 28.73 3.50 4.31
C TRP A 6 29.03 4.02 5.71
N ASN A 7 29.95 4.96 5.82
CA ASN A 7 30.34 5.56 7.10
C ASN A 7 29.44 6.75 7.54
N LYS A 8 28.55 7.23 6.65
CA LYS A 8 27.60 8.29 6.98
C LYS A 8 26.17 7.74 7.05
N PRO A 9 25.55 7.62 8.24
CA PRO A 9 24.25 6.96 8.42
C PRO A 9 23.15 7.54 7.53
N ILE A 10 23.14 8.87 7.37
CA ILE A 10 22.13 9.56 6.54
C ILE A 10 22.28 9.17 5.07
N LYS A 11 23.50 9.16 4.52
CA LYS A 11 23.74 8.79 3.11
C LYS A 11 23.40 7.32 2.84
N ARG A 12 23.65 6.44 3.79
CA ARG A 12 23.28 5.03 3.72
C ARG A 12 21.77 4.86 3.70
N PHE A 13 21.04 5.54 4.57
CA PHE A 13 19.56 5.51 4.59
C PHE A 13 18.99 6.00 3.26
N THR A 14 19.41 7.16 2.78
CA THR A 14 18.95 7.71 1.50
C THR A 14 19.22 6.75 0.33
N LEU A 15 20.39 6.11 0.29
CA LEU A 15 20.70 5.12 -0.74
C LEU A 15 19.77 3.91 -0.67
N ILE A 16 19.52 3.37 0.53
CA ILE A 16 18.60 2.24 0.72
C ILE A 16 17.19 2.62 0.23
N VAL A 17 16.69 3.79 0.60
CA VAL A 17 15.36 4.27 0.15
C VAL A 17 15.32 4.38 -1.37
N LEU A 18 16.32 5.02 -1.99
CA LEU A 18 16.36 5.16 -3.46
C LEU A 18 16.39 3.80 -4.17
N VAL A 19 17.23 2.87 -3.72
CA VAL A 19 17.29 1.53 -4.30
C VAL A 19 15.96 0.80 -4.11
N SER A 20 15.35 0.89 -2.94
CA SER A 20 14.04 0.29 -2.67
C SER A 20 12.94 0.86 -3.56
N CYS A 21 12.92 2.18 -3.80
CA CYS A 21 12.00 2.82 -4.73
C CYS A 21 12.20 2.33 -6.17
N ILE A 22 13.46 2.24 -6.63
CA ILE A 22 13.78 1.77 -7.98
C ILE A 22 13.36 0.30 -8.15
N LEU A 23 13.68 -0.58 -7.20
CA LEU A 23 13.28 -1.99 -7.26
C LEU A 23 11.76 -2.15 -7.26
N SER A 24 11.05 -1.38 -6.43
CA SER A 24 9.59 -1.37 -6.42
C SER A 24 9.01 -0.85 -7.74
N PHE A 25 9.64 0.17 -8.34
CA PHE A 25 9.21 0.69 -9.64
C PHE A 25 9.41 -0.34 -10.76
N ILE A 26 10.51 -1.06 -10.75
CA ILE A 26 10.74 -2.18 -11.70
C ILE A 26 9.68 -3.26 -11.53
N LEU A 27 9.31 -3.59 -10.28
CA LEU A 27 8.32 -4.62 -9.98
C LEU A 27 6.91 -4.22 -10.45
N TYR A 28 6.49 -2.97 -10.18
CA TYR A 28 5.12 -2.49 -10.46
C TYR A 28 5.00 -1.69 -11.75
N GLY A 29 6.10 -1.32 -12.39
CA GLY A 29 6.12 -0.57 -13.65
C GLY A 29 5.30 -1.21 -14.77
N PRO A 30 5.38 -2.53 -15.00
CA PRO A 30 4.56 -3.20 -16.01
C PRO A 30 3.04 -3.06 -15.75
N PHE A 31 2.60 -3.08 -14.49
CA PHE A 31 1.19 -2.88 -14.14
C PHE A 31 0.77 -1.43 -14.37
N LEU A 32 1.61 -0.47 -13.99
CA LEU A 32 1.37 0.94 -14.26
C LEU A 32 1.29 1.21 -15.78
N TYR A 33 2.18 0.63 -16.56
CA TYR A 33 2.15 0.72 -18.02
C TYR A 33 0.85 0.14 -18.60
N GLN A 34 0.41 -1.02 -18.16
CA GLN A 34 -0.84 -1.64 -18.60
C GLN A 34 -2.06 -0.81 -18.20
N PHE A 35 -2.05 -0.21 -17.02
CA PHE A 35 -3.10 0.69 -16.58
C PHE A 35 -3.20 1.93 -17.49
N ILE A 36 -2.08 2.60 -17.77
CA ILE A 36 -2.07 3.81 -18.58
C ILE A 36 -2.43 3.54 -20.05
N THR A 37 -1.93 2.43 -20.62
CA THR A 37 -2.08 2.16 -22.05
C THR A 37 -3.32 1.39 -22.44
N LYS A 38 -3.82 0.52 -21.53
CA LYS A 38 -4.91 -0.42 -21.80
C LYS A 38 -6.09 -0.30 -20.84
N GLY A 39 -6.00 0.56 -19.83
CA GLY A 39 -7.01 0.67 -18.78
C GLY A 39 -7.16 -0.61 -17.92
N ILE A 40 -6.14 -1.51 -17.95
CA ILE A 40 -6.18 -2.74 -17.16
C ILE A 40 -5.87 -2.42 -15.71
N VAL A 41 -6.79 -2.72 -14.80
CA VAL A 41 -6.64 -2.47 -13.37
C VAL A 41 -5.77 -3.52 -12.68
N PHE A 42 -5.00 -3.11 -11.69
CA PHE A 42 -4.06 -3.97 -10.95
C PHE A 42 -4.75 -5.13 -10.23
N SER A 43 -5.93 -4.90 -9.67
CA SER A 43 -6.66 -5.89 -8.87
C SER A 43 -7.28 -7.04 -9.68
N GLY A 44 -7.30 -6.95 -11.00
CA GLY A 44 -7.97 -7.93 -11.87
C GLY A 44 -9.49 -7.98 -11.68
N SER A 45 -10.15 -8.87 -12.42
CA SER A 45 -11.61 -9.01 -12.43
C SER A 45 -12.18 -9.96 -11.36
N GLY A 46 -11.32 -10.59 -10.56
CA GLY A 46 -11.71 -11.54 -9.50
C GLY A 46 -12.04 -10.87 -8.16
N ASP A 47 -11.70 -11.55 -7.08
CA ASP A 47 -11.97 -11.11 -5.70
C ASP A 47 -11.39 -9.73 -5.38
N GLY A 48 -10.28 -9.36 -6.00
CA GLY A 48 -9.70 -8.04 -5.84
C GLY A 48 -10.67 -6.91 -6.17
N PHE A 49 -11.34 -7.00 -7.32
CA PHE A 49 -12.31 -5.99 -7.75
C PHE A 49 -13.68 -6.16 -7.10
N ARG A 50 -14.14 -7.41 -6.97
CA ARG A 50 -15.52 -7.70 -6.51
C ARG A 50 -15.69 -7.63 -4.99
N GLN A 51 -14.63 -7.87 -4.22
CA GLN A 51 -14.69 -7.93 -2.77
C GLN A 51 -13.75 -6.92 -2.11
N MET A 52 -12.46 -6.93 -2.46
CA MET A 52 -11.48 -6.14 -1.73
C MET A 52 -11.70 -4.64 -1.85
N MET A 53 -12.08 -4.14 -3.03
CA MET A 53 -12.36 -2.71 -3.21
C MET A 53 -13.63 -2.25 -2.51
N PRO A 54 -14.80 -2.92 -2.66
CA PRO A 54 -15.98 -2.58 -1.90
C PRO A 54 -15.74 -2.60 -0.38
N PHE A 55 -14.95 -3.54 0.14
CA PHE A 55 -14.62 -3.56 1.56
C PHE A 55 -13.75 -2.38 2.00
N GLN A 56 -12.80 -1.95 1.16
CA GLN A 56 -12.01 -0.74 1.45
C GLN A 56 -12.87 0.52 1.46
N MET A 57 -13.76 0.66 0.47
CA MET A 57 -14.71 1.77 0.41
C MET A 57 -15.60 1.79 1.65
N HIS A 58 -16.17 0.66 2.01
CA HIS A 58 -17.01 0.53 3.20
C HIS A 58 -16.28 0.90 4.49
N LEU A 59 -15.05 0.41 4.69
CA LEU A 59 -14.22 0.78 5.83
C LEU A 59 -13.89 2.29 5.84
N TYR A 60 -13.61 2.87 4.67
CA TYR A 60 -13.33 4.30 4.55
C TYR A 60 -14.56 5.15 4.89
N GLU A 61 -15.73 4.81 4.38
CA GLU A 61 -16.99 5.51 4.69
C GLU A 61 -17.31 5.48 6.19
N HIS A 62 -17.06 4.34 6.84
CA HIS A 62 -17.24 4.22 8.28
C HIS A 62 -16.21 5.01 9.07
N PHE A 63 -14.97 5.03 8.61
CA PHE A 63 -13.90 5.81 9.21
C PHE A 63 -14.21 7.31 9.17
N THR A 64 -14.66 7.82 8.02
CA THR A 64 -14.96 9.27 7.84
C THR A 64 -16.28 9.70 8.50
N SER A 65 -17.27 8.83 8.54
CA SER A 65 -18.57 9.11 9.14
C SER A 65 -18.60 8.93 10.66
N LEU A 66 -17.50 8.47 11.28
CA LEU A 66 -17.38 8.14 12.71
C LEU A 66 -18.51 7.20 13.21
N LYS A 67 -19.05 6.36 12.33
CA LYS A 67 -20.01 5.34 12.70
C LYS A 67 -19.34 4.29 13.59
N GLY A 68 -20.10 3.71 14.52
CA GLY A 68 -19.58 2.66 15.40
C GLY A 68 -19.09 1.42 14.65
N PHE A 69 -18.53 0.46 15.34
CA PHE A 69 -17.97 -0.76 14.75
C PHE A 69 -19.02 -1.73 14.19
N TYR A 70 -20.28 -1.57 14.58
CA TYR A 70 -21.38 -2.41 14.12
C TYR A 70 -22.14 -1.74 12.97
N ASP A 71 -22.37 -2.49 11.90
CA ASP A 71 -23.19 -2.08 10.78
C ASP A 71 -24.27 -3.13 10.49
N ALA A 72 -25.53 -2.72 10.55
CA ALA A 72 -26.68 -3.56 10.27
C ALA A 72 -26.78 -3.96 8.78
N SER A 73 -26.20 -3.16 7.88
CA SER A 73 -26.20 -3.43 6.43
C SER A 73 -25.05 -4.35 5.99
N PHE A 74 -24.05 -4.56 6.85
CA PHE A 74 -22.92 -5.41 6.54
C PHE A 74 -23.29 -6.89 6.77
N GLY A 75 -23.52 -7.63 5.69
CA GLY A 75 -24.01 -9.00 5.73
C GLY A 75 -25.42 -9.07 6.34
N LEU A 76 -25.57 -9.77 7.45
CA LEU A 76 -26.82 -9.82 8.26
C LEU A 76 -26.74 -8.95 9.52
N GLY A 77 -25.84 -7.96 9.50
CA GLY A 77 -25.46 -7.15 10.66
C GLY A 77 -24.26 -7.74 11.39
N GLY A 78 -23.22 -6.94 11.58
CA GLY A 78 -22.00 -7.41 12.22
C GLY A 78 -20.98 -6.31 12.55
N ASP A 79 -19.95 -6.71 13.27
CA ASP A 79 -18.75 -5.89 13.49
C ASP A 79 -17.87 -5.96 12.24
N TYR A 80 -18.01 -4.97 11.36
CA TYR A 80 -17.27 -4.93 10.10
C TYR A 80 -15.77 -4.77 10.30
N VAL A 81 -15.31 -4.15 11.40
CA VAL A 81 -13.88 -4.00 11.69
C VAL A 81 -13.26 -5.35 12.00
N LYS A 82 -13.92 -6.18 12.81
CA LYS A 82 -13.45 -7.55 13.08
C LYS A 82 -13.56 -8.45 11.86
N SER A 83 -14.69 -8.38 11.15
CA SER A 83 -14.92 -9.21 9.96
C SER A 83 -13.94 -8.92 8.84
N LEU A 84 -13.48 -7.67 8.71
CA LEU A 84 -12.48 -7.25 7.73
C LEU A 84 -11.04 -7.22 8.26
N ALA A 85 -10.81 -7.73 9.48
CA ALA A 85 -9.49 -7.76 10.12
C ALA A 85 -8.43 -8.47 9.24
N TYR A 86 -8.81 -9.58 8.63
CA TYR A 86 -7.96 -10.35 7.73
C TYR A 86 -7.52 -9.54 6.51
N TYR A 87 -8.41 -8.71 5.97
CA TYR A 87 -8.12 -7.95 4.74
C TYR A 87 -7.39 -6.63 5.03
N TYR A 88 -7.91 -5.82 5.96
CA TYR A 88 -7.49 -4.41 6.02
C TYR A 88 -7.48 -3.81 7.42
N SER A 89 -8.47 -4.06 8.26
CA SER A 89 -8.71 -3.25 9.46
C SER A 89 -7.61 -3.33 10.52
N LEU A 90 -6.79 -4.39 10.52
CA LEU A 90 -5.64 -4.52 11.40
C LEU A 90 -4.34 -3.94 10.82
N SER A 91 -4.35 -3.44 9.58
CA SER A 91 -3.15 -2.89 8.95
C SER A 91 -2.94 -1.42 9.35
N PRO A 92 -1.87 -1.05 10.06
CA PRO A 92 -1.58 0.35 10.36
C PRO A 92 -1.44 1.21 9.10
N LEU A 93 -0.88 0.64 8.02
CA LEU A 93 -0.75 1.32 6.74
C LEU A 93 -2.09 1.67 6.12
N MET A 94 -3.13 0.87 6.37
CA MET A 94 -4.46 1.16 5.88
C MET A 94 -5.05 2.40 6.56
N TRP A 95 -4.90 2.52 7.88
CA TRP A 95 -5.38 3.69 8.62
C TRP A 95 -4.65 4.97 8.23
N ILE A 96 -3.33 4.89 8.00
CA ILE A 96 -2.55 6.01 7.45
C ILE A 96 -3.06 6.38 6.06
N ASN A 97 -3.32 5.40 5.20
CA ASN A 97 -3.86 5.62 3.86
C ASN A 97 -5.24 6.30 3.92
N PHE A 98 -6.15 5.85 4.77
CA PHE A 98 -7.46 6.46 4.94
C PHE A 98 -7.37 7.91 5.42
N SER A 99 -6.47 8.19 6.37
CA SER A 99 -6.23 9.56 6.83
C SER A 99 -5.70 10.45 5.70
N MET A 100 -4.81 9.94 4.87
CA MET A 100 -4.31 10.67 3.69
C MET A 100 -5.41 10.91 2.65
N ILE A 101 -6.24 9.90 2.37
CA ILE A 101 -7.36 10.03 1.42
C ILE A 101 -8.34 11.09 1.92
N TRP A 102 -8.67 11.07 3.22
CA TRP A 102 -9.56 12.06 3.82
C TRP A 102 -9.01 13.49 3.66
N ILE A 103 -7.71 13.70 3.90
CA ILE A 103 -7.06 14.99 3.67
C ILE A 103 -7.13 15.40 2.19
N LEU A 104 -6.88 14.48 1.27
CA LEU A 104 -6.94 14.75 -0.18
C LEU A 104 -8.37 15.06 -0.63
N GLU A 105 -9.37 14.39 -0.09
CA GLU A 105 -10.79 14.67 -0.33
C GLU A 105 -11.13 16.10 0.07
N GLN A 106 -10.66 16.56 1.24
CA GLN A 106 -10.93 17.93 1.73
C GLN A 106 -10.14 19.02 0.98
N THR A 107 -8.97 18.69 0.40
CA THR A 107 -8.05 19.69 -0.18
C THR A 107 -8.13 19.75 -1.70
N ILE A 108 -8.28 18.63 -2.39
CA ILE A 108 -8.17 18.52 -3.85
C ILE A 108 -9.48 17.99 -4.48
N ASN A 109 -10.53 17.78 -3.69
CA ASN A 109 -11.81 17.21 -4.13
C ASN A 109 -11.67 15.86 -4.86
N VAL A 110 -10.80 14.99 -4.37
CA VAL A 110 -10.72 13.60 -4.83
C VAL A 110 -12.03 12.90 -4.46
N ASN A 111 -12.55 12.04 -5.33
CA ASN A 111 -13.77 11.30 -5.06
C ASN A 111 -13.49 9.85 -4.60
N PRO A 112 -13.43 9.57 -3.29
CA PRO A 112 -13.21 8.22 -2.77
C PRO A 112 -14.47 7.33 -2.82
N HIS A 113 -15.62 7.87 -3.28
CA HIS A 113 -16.84 7.09 -3.50
C HIS A 113 -16.86 6.42 -4.89
N ASP A 114 -15.87 6.69 -5.75
CA ASP A 114 -15.72 6.03 -7.03
C ASP A 114 -14.78 4.82 -6.91
N ILE A 115 -15.21 3.67 -7.42
CA ILE A 115 -14.43 2.44 -7.43
C ILE A 115 -13.13 2.57 -8.25
N SER A 116 -13.11 3.42 -9.26
CA SER A 116 -11.91 3.70 -10.06
C SER A 116 -10.78 4.32 -9.24
N PHE A 117 -11.12 5.17 -8.27
CA PHE A 117 -10.16 5.70 -7.32
C PHE A 117 -9.44 4.59 -6.54
N TRP A 118 -10.19 3.59 -6.06
CA TRP A 118 -9.63 2.49 -5.27
C TRP A 118 -8.75 1.55 -6.10
N THR A 119 -9.01 1.44 -7.42
CA THR A 119 -8.12 0.66 -8.30
C THR A 119 -6.72 1.26 -8.38
N ILE A 120 -6.64 2.58 -8.48
CA ILE A 120 -5.37 3.33 -8.47
C ILE A 120 -4.73 3.26 -7.08
N ASN A 121 -5.54 3.49 -6.03
CA ASN A 121 -5.06 3.45 -4.66
C ASN A 121 -4.46 2.09 -4.29
N GLN A 122 -5.02 0.97 -4.76
CA GLN A 122 -4.43 -0.35 -4.55
C GLN A 122 -3.04 -0.48 -5.18
N LEU A 123 -2.84 0.01 -6.39
CA LEU A 123 -1.52 -0.01 -7.03
C LEU A 123 -0.50 0.83 -6.25
N ILE A 124 -0.91 2.03 -5.81
CA ILE A 124 -0.06 2.91 -4.98
C ILE A 124 0.29 2.21 -3.67
N MET A 125 -0.69 1.61 -2.98
CA MET A 125 -0.46 0.93 -1.71
C MET A 125 0.40 -0.32 -1.86
N ALA A 126 0.28 -1.06 -2.96
CA ALA A 126 1.15 -2.18 -3.27
C ALA A 126 2.61 -1.71 -3.47
N TYR A 127 2.80 -0.61 -4.20
CA TYR A 127 4.11 0.01 -4.37
C TYR A 127 4.71 0.45 -3.03
N VAL A 128 3.97 1.19 -2.20
CA VAL A 128 4.42 1.66 -0.88
C VAL A 128 4.81 0.48 0.02
N ARG A 129 3.98 -0.56 0.08
CA ARG A 129 4.27 -1.76 0.86
C ARG A 129 5.56 -2.44 0.41
N SER A 130 5.80 -2.54 -0.89
CA SER A 130 7.04 -3.14 -1.41
C SER A 130 8.27 -2.30 -1.08
N VAL A 131 8.20 -0.97 -1.17
CA VAL A 131 9.29 -0.07 -0.75
C VAL A 131 9.63 -0.31 0.72
N ILE A 132 8.63 -0.32 1.59
CA ILE A 132 8.80 -0.58 3.02
C ILE A 132 9.43 -1.97 3.25
N THR A 133 8.93 -2.99 2.57
CA THR A 133 9.47 -4.35 2.66
C THR A 133 10.94 -4.41 2.25
N PHE A 134 11.32 -3.79 1.14
CA PHE A 134 12.72 -3.75 0.71
C PHE A 134 13.60 -3.01 1.73
N ILE A 135 13.16 -1.86 2.26
CA ILE A 135 13.91 -1.13 3.29
C ILE A 135 14.17 -2.02 4.51
N PHE A 136 13.13 -2.67 5.05
CA PHE A 136 13.29 -3.56 6.20
C PHE A 136 14.15 -4.78 5.89
N SER A 137 14.02 -5.35 4.69
CA SER A 137 14.87 -6.47 4.25
C SER A 137 16.34 -6.08 4.21
N PHE A 138 16.69 -4.91 3.67
CA PHE A 138 18.06 -4.41 3.69
C PHE A 138 18.61 -4.22 5.11
N TYR A 139 17.80 -3.73 6.03
CA TYR A 139 18.20 -3.61 7.43
C TYR A 139 18.38 -4.96 8.09
N LEU A 140 17.45 -5.90 7.87
CA LEU A 140 17.53 -7.25 8.41
C LEU A 140 18.79 -7.97 7.92
N PHE A 141 19.06 -7.96 6.62
CA PHE A 141 20.28 -8.60 6.06
C PHE A 141 21.57 -7.95 6.57
N SER A 142 21.55 -6.63 6.75
CA SER A 142 22.67 -5.92 7.37
C SER A 142 22.88 -6.34 8.83
N TYR A 143 21.80 -6.50 9.59
CA TYR A 143 21.84 -6.97 10.98
C TYR A 143 22.35 -8.41 11.10
N LEU A 144 21.86 -9.30 10.26
CA LEU A 144 22.27 -10.69 10.21
C LEU A 144 23.70 -10.89 9.66
N ARG A 145 24.37 -9.82 9.22
CA ARG A 145 25.71 -9.85 8.61
C ARG A 145 25.82 -10.87 7.47
N LEU A 146 24.75 -11.10 6.75
CA LEU A 146 24.75 -11.98 5.60
C LEU A 146 25.69 -11.41 4.53
N LYS A 147 26.69 -12.20 4.16
CA LYS A 147 27.55 -11.87 3.02
C LYS A 147 26.72 -12.08 1.75
N PRO A 148 26.86 -11.21 0.72
CA PRO A 148 26.25 -11.48 -0.57
C PRO A 148 26.77 -12.84 -1.05
N ALA A 149 25.86 -13.72 -1.48
CA ALA A 149 26.24 -14.98 -2.09
C ALA A 149 27.15 -14.67 -3.29
N PRO A 150 28.24 -15.41 -3.48
CA PRO A 150 29.04 -15.24 -4.68
C PRO A 150 28.13 -15.48 -5.89
N MET A 151 28.02 -14.48 -6.77
CA MET A 151 27.38 -14.68 -8.07
C MET A 151 28.28 -15.65 -8.85
N PHE A 152 27.80 -16.88 -9.05
CA PHE A 152 28.41 -17.84 -9.96
C PHE A 152 28.16 -17.44 -11.40
#